data_5dba485c1018bf7e51e2616abf5924d2
#
_entry.id   5dba485c1018bf7e51e2616abf5924d2
#
_cell.length_a   1.000
_cell.length_b   1.000
_cell.length_c   1.000
_cell.angle_alpha   90.00
_cell.angle_beta   90.00
_cell.angle_gamma   90.00
#
_symmetry.space_group_name_H-M   'P 1'
#
loop_
_entity.id
_entity.type
_entity.pdbx_description
1 polymer ?
#
loop_
_entity_poly.entity_id
_entity_poly.type
_entity_poly.pdbx_seq_one_letter_code
_entity_poly.pdbx_strand_id
1 'polypeptide(L)'
;MTIADKNIIVILPPEFELYKAIDKNLQHMGFAQWLVLSPKFKHSFKTRVANFVFKHLLGRKEYKRKIVATYYSNTIARHLKSYQALSVDFIVVVRPDLLQDDALNEVARVARKKVAYQWDGLGRFPHVFGVIARFDRFFVFDPNDITAYQSQYPNLLACTNFYFDFPMPHVQVNAREVMYAGAYQAGRVASLVKMVDQLQKYNYELNIQLIAGGNSHHFSHPQIKCITRCVSFLTYLESSLKAGMLLDIKACEHNGLSFRIFEAMRYGKKLITDNVSVKRYDFYRPENIFVVENGSFEGLSQFLNTPYVPLPPSLVRKYSFTNWLMYALDIPPYQKTVNII
;
A
#
# COMPACT_ATOMS: atom_id res chain seq x y z
N MET A 1 6.05 -11.64 24.98
CA MET A 1 6.30 -12.68 23.96
C MET A 1 7.25 -12.06 22.94
N THR A 2 8.39 -12.67 22.70
CA THR A 2 9.37 -12.17 21.73
C THR A 2 9.07 -12.76 20.34
N ILE A 3 9.45 -12.08 19.26
CA ILE A 3 9.29 -12.60 17.89
C ILE A 3 10.50 -13.44 17.46
N ALA A 4 11.58 -13.42 18.24
CA ALA A 4 12.84 -14.10 17.93
C ALA A 4 12.73 -15.64 17.93
N ASP A 5 11.69 -16.21 18.53
CA ASP A 5 11.38 -17.64 18.57
C ASP A 5 10.17 -18.00 17.66
N LYS A 6 9.66 -17.05 16.88
CA LYS A 6 8.45 -17.20 16.05
C LYS A 6 8.77 -17.30 14.57
N ASN A 7 7.91 -18.03 13.87
CA ASN A 7 7.95 -18.10 12.43
C ASN A 7 6.70 -17.45 11.79
N ILE A 8 6.91 -16.81 10.62
CA ILE A 8 5.85 -16.09 9.92
C ILE A 8 5.90 -16.33 8.42
N ILE A 9 4.74 -16.48 7.80
CA ILE A 9 4.57 -16.42 6.34
C ILE A 9 3.72 -15.20 6.00
N VAL A 10 4.19 -14.35 5.09
CA VAL A 10 3.43 -13.25 4.54
C VAL A 10 3.09 -13.55 3.09
N ILE A 11 1.81 -13.55 2.77
CA ILE A 11 1.27 -13.80 1.44
C ILE A 11 0.74 -12.50 0.88
N LEU A 12 1.23 -12.06 -0.29
CA LEU A 12 0.77 -10.84 -0.93
C LEU A 12 0.91 -10.91 -2.45
N PRO A 13 0.09 -10.13 -3.19
CA PRO A 13 0.23 -10.04 -4.64
C PRO A 13 1.55 -9.36 -5.05
N PRO A 14 2.05 -9.61 -6.29
CA PRO A 14 3.40 -9.20 -6.72
C PRO A 14 3.51 -7.74 -7.18
N GLU A 15 2.49 -6.92 -6.92
CA GLU A 15 2.44 -5.53 -7.37
C GLU A 15 3.62 -4.73 -6.82
N PHE A 16 4.26 -3.95 -7.69
CA PHE A 16 5.38 -3.06 -7.39
C PHE A 16 6.56 -3.72 -6.67
N GLU A 17 6.60 -5.05 -6.63
CA GLU A 17 7.60 -5.81 -5.87
C GLU A 17 7.65 -5.45 -4.37
N LEU A 18 6.50 -5.06 -3.80
CA LEU A 18 6.37 -4.69 -2.39
C LEU A 18 6.86 -5.79 -1.44
N TYR A 19 6.77 -7.06 -1.89
CA TYR A 19 7.27 -8.22 -1.15
C TYR A 19 8.75 -8.09 -0.75
N LYS A 20 9.58 -7.39 -1.55
CA LYS A 20 11.00 -7.16 -1.23
C LYS A 20 11.18 -6.23 -0.03
N ALA A 21 10.32 -5.23 0.11
CA ALA A 21 10.35 -4.33 1.26
C ALA A 21 9.85 -5.02 2.53
N ILE A 22 8.80 -5.85 2.41
CA ILE A 22 8.33 -6.68 3.52
C ILE A 22 9.41 -7.66 3.97
N ASP A 23 10.07 -8.34 3.05
CA ASP A 23 11.15 -9.28 3.34
C ASP A 23 12.29 -8.62 4.14
N LYS A 24 12.78 -7.46 3.66
CA LYS A 24 13.80 -6.68 4.38
C LYS A 24 13.33 -6.25 5.77
N ASN A 25 12.06 -5.90 5.92
CA ASN A 25 11.56 -5.48 7.24
C ASN A 25 11.38 -6.66 8.19
N LEU A 26 10.94 -7.82 7.72
CA LEU A 26 10.87 -9.03 8.54
C LEU A 26 12.26 -9.46 9.00
N GLN A 27 13.27 -9.39 8.13
CA GLN A 27 14.66 -9.58 8.50
C GLN A 27 15.11 -8.60 9.59
N HIS A 28 14.78 -7.31 9.43
CA HIS A 28 15.10 -6.27 10.40
C HIS A 28 14.44 -6.52 11.77
N MET A 29 13.21 -7.04 11.77
CA MET A 29 12.48 -7.37 12.99
C MET A 29 13.06 -8.56 13.75
N GLY A 30 13.75 -9.49 13.09
CA GLY A 30 14.42 -10.63 13.71
C GLY A 30 13.49 -11.79 14.07
N PHE A 31 12.54 -12.14 13.19
CA PHE A 31 11.82 -13.42 13.30
C PHE A 31 12.80 -14.60 13.19
N ALA A 32 12.53 -15.71 13.92
CA ALA A 32 13.32 -16.92 13.83
C ALA A 32 13.38 -17.47 12.38
N GLN A 33 12.22 -17.49 11.73
CA GLN A 33 12.05 -17.83 10.34
C GLN A 33 10.96 -16.98 9.72
N TRP A 34 11.18 -16.54 8.50
CA TRP A 34 10.15 -15.84 7.73
C TRP A 34 10.17 -16.26 6.27
N LEU A 35 9.02 -16.16 5.64
CA LEU A 35 8.84 -16.39 4.21
C LEU A 35 7.87 -15.38 3.64
N VAL A 36 8.20 -14.80 2.48
CA VAL A 36 7.29 -13.93 1.74
C VAL A 36 6.88 -14.60 0.45
N LEU A 37 5.61 -15.00 0.36
CA LEU A 37 5.02 -15.64 -0.81
C LEU A 37 4.32 -14.61 -1.70
N SER A 38 4.89 -14.36 -2.86
CA SER A 38 4.35 -13.42 -3.83
C SER A 38 4.44 -13.98 -5.26
N PRO A 39 3.62 -15.00 -5.59
CA PRO A 39 3.69 -15.67 -6.89
C PRO A 39 3.34 -14.73 -8.04
N LYS A 40 4.25 -14.60 -9.01
CA LYS A 40 4.05 -13.78 -10.21
C LYS A 40 3.61 -14.66 -11.38
N PHE A 41 2.42 -14.37 -11.91
CA PHE A 41 1.93 -15.05 -13.11
C PHE A 41 2.73 -14.64 -14.35
N LYS A 42 3.32 -15.63 -15.04
CA LYS A 42 4.00 -15.40 -16.32
C LYS A 42 3.01 -15.67 -17.47
N HIS A 43 2.65 -14.64 -18.21
CA HIS A 43 1.79 -14.79 -19.39
C HIS A 43 2.50 -15.59 -20.49
N SER A 44 2.05 -16.81 -20.75
CA SER A 44 2.47 -17.58 -21.93
C SER A 44 1.77 -17.06 -23.20
N PHE A 45 2.30 -17.40 -24.37
CA PHE A 45 1.67 -17.06 -25.65
C PHE A 45 0.22 -17.58 -25.70
N LYS A 46 -0.02 -18.83 -25.26
CA LYS A 46 -1.37 -19.43 -25.18
C LYS A 46 -2.34 -18.61 -24.34
N THR A 47 -1.90 -18.14 -23.16
CA THR A 47 -2.75 -17.30 -22.30
C THR A 47 -3.02 -15.92 -22.88
N ARG A 48 -2.09 -15.35 -23.68
CA ARG A 48 -2.31 -14.08 -24.39
C ARG A 48 -3.35 -14.23 -25.49
N VAL A 49 -3.26 -15.29 -26.31
CA VAL A 49 -4.23 -15.62 -27.36
C VAL A 49 -5.62 -15.90 -26.76
N ALA A 50 -5.70 -16.76 -25.73
CA ALA A 50 -6.95 -17.06 -25.06
C ALA A 50 -7.59 -15.77 -24.49
N ASN A 51 -6.82 -14.92 -23.81
CA ASN A 51 -7.34 -13.65 -23.27
C ASN A 51 -7.85 -12.71 -24.37
N PHE A 52 -7.18 -12.67 -25.53
CA PHE A 52 -7.63 -11.90 -26.69
C PHE A 52 -8.99 -12.41 -27.19
N VAL A 53 -9.12 -13.71 -27.39
CA VAL A 53 -10.37 -14.37 -27.82
C VAL A 53 -11.51 -14.12 -26.84
N PHE A 54 -11.29 -14.37 -25.54
CA PHE A 54 -12.33 -14.19 -24.52
C PHE A 54 -12.74 -12.73 -24.35
N LYS A 55 -11.80 -11.78 -24.48
CA LYS A 55 -12.07 -10.35 -24.34
C LYS A 55 -12.81 -9.80 -25.56
N HIS A 56 -12.36 -10.13 -26.79
CA HIS A 56 -12.81 -9.47 -28.01
C HIS A 56 -13.92 -10.23 -28.74
N LEU A 57 -13.94 -11.57 -28.67
CA LEU A 57 -14.97 -12.39 -29.33
C LEU A 57 -16.11 -12.80 -28.38
N LEU A 58 -15.82 -13.01 -27.09
CA LEU A 58 -16.82 -13.48 -26.12
C LEU A 58 -17.22 -12.41 -25.07
N GLY A 59 -16.69 -11.20 -25.16
CA GLY A 59 -17.03 -10.10 -24.26
C GLY A 59 -16.65 -10.31 -22.78
N ARG A 60 -15.95 -11.40 -22.46
CA ARG A 60 -15.61 -11.79 -21.08
C ARG A 60 -14.34 -11.06 -20.60
N LYS A 61 -14.49 -9.82 -20.13
CA LYS A 61 -13.38 -8.97 -19.65
C LYS A 61 -12.68 -9.51 -18.39
N GLU A 62 -13.34 -10.37 -17.61
CA GLU A 62 -12.82 -10.92 -16.35
C GLU A 62 -11.96 -12.19 -16.50
N TYR A 63 -11.89 -12.77 -17.69
CA TYR A 63 -11.18 -14.03 -17.92
C TYR A 63 -9.72 -14.00 -17.45
N LYS A 64 -8.99 -12.95 -17.83
CA LYS A 64 -7.60 -12.75 -17.40
C LYS A 64 -7.47 -12.69 -15.86
N ARG A 65 -8.39 -11.97 -15.21
CA ARG A 65 -8.38 -11.81 -13.75
C ARG A 65 -8.59 -13.16 -13.04
N LYS A 66 -9.54 -13.96 -13.52
CA LYS A 66 -9.80 -15.32 -12.99
C LYS A 66 -8.58 -16.23 -13.12
N ILE A 67 -7.94 -16.30 -14.29
CA ILE A 67 -6.74 -17.13 -14.48
C ILE A 67 -5.61 -16.72 -13.55
N VAL A 68 -5.35 -15.41 -13.42
CA VAL A 68 -4.30 -14.91 -12.54
C VAL A 68 -4.60 -15.23 -11.08
N ALA A 69 -5.83 -15.03 -10.62
CA ALA A 69 -6.26 -15.36 -9.26
C ALA A 69 -6.16 -16.88 -8.98
N THR A 70 -6.61 -17.71 -9.92
CA THR A 70 -6.51 -19.18 -9.80
C THR A 70 -5.06 -19.64 -9.74
N TYR A 71 -4.19 -19.11 -10.61
CA TYR A 71 -2.76 -19.44 -10.58
C TYR A 71 -2.11 -19.04 -9.26
N TYR A 72 -2.42 -17.81 -8.79
CA TYR A 72 -1.92 -17.26 -7.54
C TYR A 72 -2.34 -18.15 -6.36
N SER A 73 -3.63 -18.43 -6.24
CA SER A 73 -4.19 -19.28 -5.19
C SER A 73 -3.61 -20.70 -5.21
N ASN A 74 -3.60 -21.35 -6.37
CA ASN A 74 -3.08 -22.72 -6.52
C ASN A 74 -1.58 -22.81 -6.19
N THR A 75 -0.80 -21.77 -6.52
CA THR A 75 0.63 -21.76 -6.22
C THR A 75 0.86 -21.64 -4.71
N ILE A 76 0.07 -20.80 -4.02
CA ILE A 76 0.12 -20.67 -2.56
C ILE A 76 -0.31 -21.99 -1.90
N ALA A 77 -1.45 -22.57 -2.31
CA ALA A 77 -1.92 -23.84 -1.76
C ALA A 77 -0.86 -24.95 -1.90
N ARG A 78 -0.26 -25.06 -3.10
CA ARG A 78 0.81 -26.07 -3.34
C ARG A 78 2.01 -25.85 -2.43
N HIS A 79 2.42 -24.60 -2.21
CA HIS A 79 3.54 -24.30 -1.33
C HIS A 79 3.23 -24.65 0.12
N LEU A 80 2.05 -24.28 0.61
CA LEU A 80 1.64 -24.55 1.99
C LEU A 80 1.42 -26.04 2.28
N LYS A 81 1.09 -26.86 1.28
CA LYS A 81 0.96 -28.33 1.43
C LYS A 81 2.23 -29.01 1.95
N SER A 82 3.42 -28.40 1.74
CA SER A 82 4.69 -28.96 2.26
C SER A 82 4.88 -28.74 3.77
N TYR A 83 4.07 -27.88 4.40
CA TYR A 83 4.14 -27.62 5.83
C TYR A 83 3.24 -28.58 6.63
N GLN A 84 3.67 -28.92 7.84
CA GLN A 84 2.84 -29.65 8.79
C GLN A 84 1.70 -28.78 9.32
N ALA A 85 0.64 -29.40 9.82
CA ALA A 85 -0.46 -28.67 10.44
C ALA A 85 0.04 -27.91 11.67
N LEU A 86 -0.43 -26.65 11.82
CA LEU A 86 -0.09 -25.75 12.93
C LEU A 86 1.42 -25.56 13.16
N SER A 87 2.23 -25.71 12.10
CA SER A 87 3.68 -25.56 12.17
C SER A 87 4.16 -24.11 12.04
N VAL A 88 3.29 -23.20 11.59
CA VAL A 88 3.60 -21.77 11.41
C VAL A 88 2.85 -20.94 12.45
N ASP A 89 3.58 -20.12 13.23
CA ASP A 89 2.94 -19.31 14.26
C ASP A 89 1.98 -18.29 13.66
N PHE A 90 2.39 -17.61 12.57
CA PHE A 90 1.58 -16.56 11.94
C PHE A 90 1.55 -16.68 10.43
N ILE A 91 0.36 -16.59 9.84
CA ILE A 91 0.21 -16.31 8.41
C ILE A 91 -0.54 -14.99 8.26
N VAL A 92 0.09 -14.03 7.56
CA VAL A 92 -0.50 -12.74 7.21
C VAL A 92 -0.82 -12.74 5.72
N VAL A 93 -2.08 -12.52 5.37
CA VAL A 93 -2.54 -12.49 3.98
C VAL A 93 -2.94 -11.06 3.62
N VAL A 94 -2.21 -10.45 2.70
CA VAL A 94 -2.56 -9.17 2.08
C VAL A 94 -3.38 -9.45 0.83
N ARG A 95 -4.53 -8.80 0.67
CA ARG A 95 -5.49 -9.05 -0.40
C ARG A 95 -6.04 -10.48 -0.37
N PRO A 96 -6.70 -10.87 0.74
CA PRO A 96 -7.28 -12.21 0.90
C PRO A 96 -8.37 -12.53 -0.13
N ASP A 97 -8.99 -11.51 -0.74
CA ASP A 97 -9.95 -11.65 -1.85
C ASP A 97 -9.38 -12.34 -3.10
N LEU A 98 -8.06 -12.48 -3.20
CA LEU A 98 -7.38 -13.19 -4.29
C LEU A 98 -7.23 -14.69 -4.02
N LEU A 99 -7.44 -15.16 -2.80
CA LEU A 99 -7.33 -16.57 -2.44
C LEU A 99 -8.66 -17.30 -2.66
N GLN A 100 -8.56 -18.49 -3.23
CA GLN A 100 -9.65 -19.44 -3.36
C GLN A 100 -9.64 -20.43 -2.17
N ASP A 101 -10.72 -21.20 -2.01
CA ASP A 101 -10.92 -22.10 -0.86
C ASP A 101 -9.75 -23.06 -0.61
N ASP A 102 -9.15 -23.62 -1.64
CA ASP A 102 -8.00 -24.51 -1.47
C ASP A 102 -6.83 -23.83 -0.74
N ALA A 103 -6.49 -22.60 -1.11
CA ALA A 103 -5.43 -21.86 -0.44
C ALA A 103 -5.83 -21.39 0.95
N LEU A 104 -7.09 -20.98 1.13
CA LEU A 104 -7.62 -20.58 2.44
C LEU A 104 -7.67 -21.77 3.41
N ASN A 105 -7.99 -22.98 2.93
CA ASN A 105 -7.97 -24.20 3.73
C ASN A 105 -6.53 -24.55 4.17
N GLU A 106 -5.55 -24.40 3.26
CA GLU A 106 -4.15 -24.62 3.61
C GLU A 106 -3.63 -23.57 4.59
N VAL A 107 -4.00 -22.29 4.44
CA VAL A 107 -3.70 -21.23 5.44
C VAL A 107 -4.27 -21.64 6.81
N ALA A 108 -5.52 -22.08 6.85
CA ALA A 108 -6.17 -22.52 8.09
C ALA A 108 -5.52 -23.77 8.70
N ARG A 109 -5.04 -24.69 7.89
CA ARG A 109 -4.37 -25.92 8.33
C ARG A 109 -2.99 -25.67 8.92
N VAL A 110 -2.22 -24.76 8.30
CA VAL A 110 -0.81 -24.56 8.60
C VAL A 110 -0.58 -23.54 9.72
N ALA A 111 -1.40 -22.48 9.79
CA ALA A 111 -1.20 -21.37 10.70
C ALA A 111 -1.83 -21.60 12.08
N ARG A 112 -1.11 -21.22 13.15
CA ARG A 112 -1.69 -21.08 14.49
C ARG A 112 -2.54 -19.82 14.62
N LYS A 113 -2.12 -18.72 13.98
CA LYS A 113 -2.87 -17.46 13.92
C LYS A 113 -2.89 -16.94 12.49
N LYS A 114 -4.09 -16.65 11.98
CA LYS A 114 -4.36 -16.16 10.63
C LYS A 114 -4.79 -14.71 10.68
N VAL A 115 -4.04 -13.84 10.01
CA VAL A 115 -4.30 -12.41 9.93
C VAL A 115 -4.50 -12.01 8.48
N ALA A 116 -5.49 -11.19 8.20
CA ALA A 116 -5.70 -10.61 6.89
C ALA A 116 -5.55 -9.09 6.89
N TYR A 117 -5.08 -8.54 5.79
CA TYR A 117 -5.07 -7.12 5.52
C TYR A 117 -5.62 -6.83 4.12
N GLN A 118 -6.74 -6.13 4.06
CA GLN A 118 -7.31 -5.65 2.81
C GLN A 118 -6.88 -4.20 2.59
N TRP A 119 -5.93 -3.99 1.70
CA TRP A 119 -5.38 -2.65 1.40
C TRP A 119 -6.20 -1.81 0.41
N ASP A 120 -7.34 -2.32 -0.02
CA ASP A 120 -8.35 -1.61 -0.79
C ASP A 120 -9.67 -1.59 0.01
N GLY A 121 -10.55 -0.64 -0.25
CA GLY A 121 -11.88 -0.61 0.36
C GLY A 121 -12.66 -1.89 0.07
N LEU A 122 -13.42 -2.41 1.05
CA LEU A 122 -14.15 -3.68 0.94
C LEU A 122 -15.13 -3.66 -0.24
N GLY A 123 -15.81 -2.54 -0.48
CA GLY A 123 -16.76 -2.40 -1.58
C GLY A 123 -16.15 -2.50 -2.99
N ARG A 124 -14.83 -2.32 -3.12
CA ARG A 124 -14.14 -2.45 -4.41
C ARG A 124 -14.03 -3.89 -4.89
N PHE A 125 -13.94 -4.83 -3.95
CA PHE A 125 -13.79 -6.26 -4.24
C PHE A 125 -14.77 -7.09 -3.39
N PRO A 126 -16.06 -7.14 -3.77
CA PRO A 126 -17.13 -7.77 -2.96
C PRO A 126 -16.88 -9.22 -2.55
N HIS A 127 -16.03 -9.96 -3.28
CA HIS A 127 -15.64 -11.32 -2.90
C HIS A 127 -14.96 -11.40 -1.52
N VAL A 128 -14.40 -10.29 -1.04
CA VAL A 128 -13.75 -10.23 0.27
C VAL A 128 -14.70 -10.57 1.42
N PHE A 129 -15.98 -10.23 1.30
CA PHE A 129 -16.97 -10.51 2.34
C PHE A 129 -17.11 -12.02 2.66
N GLY A 130 -16.93 -12.89 1.66
CA GLY A 130 -16.95 -14.34 1.83
C GLY A 130 -15.75 -14.91 2.58
N VAL A 131 -14.68 -14.12 2.79
CA VAL A 131 -13.46 -14.63 3.41
C VAL A 131 -13.13 -13.97 4.76
N ILE A 132 -13.83 -12.90 5.18
CA ILE A 132 -13.55 -12.18 6.42
C ILE A 132 -13.56 -13.12 7.62
N ALA A 133 -14.59 -13.95 7.78
CA ALA A 133 -14.74 -14.87 8.89
C ALA A 133 -13.71 -16.02 8.94
N ARG A 134 -12.90 -16.20 7.86
CA ARG A 134 -11.85 -17.24 7.78
C ARG A 134 -10.58 -16.87 8.56
N PHE A 135 -10.45 -15.61 9.03
CA PHE A 135 -9.29 -15.08 9.73
C PHE A 135 -9.59 -14.79 11.18
N ASP A 136 -8.58 -14.90 12.03
CA ASP A 136 -8.71 -14.57 13.46
C ASP A 136 -8.76 -13.04 13.65
N ARG A 137 -8.08 -12.30 12.79
CA ARG A 137 -8.09 -10.83 12.74
C ARG A 137 -8.08 -10.39 11.28
N PHE A 138 -8.98 -9.50 10.92
CA PHE A 138 -9.11 -8.98 9.56
C PHE A 138 -8.99 -7.46 9.58
N PHE A 139 -7.96 -6.93 8.94
CA PHE A 139 -7.67 -5.49 8.96
C PHE A 139 -8.12 -4.79 7.69
N VAL A 140 -8.70 -3.60 7.86
CA VAL A 140 -9.05 -2.65 6.80
C VAL A 140 -8.46 -1.28 7.10
N PHE A 141 -8.05 -0.57 6.07
CA PHE A 141 -7.42 0.75 6.22
C PHE A 141 -8.38 1.92 5.93
N ASP A 142 -9.58 1.64 5.38
CA ASP A 142 -10.63 2.64 5.24
C ASP A 142 -11.50 2.67 6.50
N PRO A 143 -11.55 3.79 7.23
CA PRO A 143 -12.37 3.91 8.43
C PRO A 143 -13.86 3.65 8.18
N ASN A 144 -14.36 3.96 6.98
CA ASN A 144 -15.76 3.76 6.64
C ASN A 144 -16.16 2.29 6.59
N ASP A 145 -15.22 1.40 6.23
CA ASP A 145 -15.47 -0.05 6.23
C ASP A 145 -15.73 -0.57 7.65
N ILE A 146 -15.04 -0.02 8.66
CA ILE A 146 -15.31 -0.35 10.07
C ILE A 146 -16.73 0.07 10.46
N THR A 147 -17.07 1.33 10.21
CA THR A 147 -18.41 1.86 10.56
C THR A 147 -19.53 1.05 9.88
N ALA A 148 -19.31 0.63 8.64
CA ALA A 148 -20.32 -0.07 7.86
C ALA A 148 -20.47 -1.56 8.23
N TYR A 149 -19.38 -2.25 8.60
CA TYR A 149 -19.38 -3.73 8.60
C TYR A 149 -18.92 -4.38 9.91
N GLN A 150 -18.37 -3.66 10.88
CA GLN A 150 -17.85 -4.26 12.13
C GLN A 150 -18.91 -5.00 12.94
N SER A 151 -20.16 -4.52 12.92
CA SER A 151 -21.27 -5.21 13.59
C SER A 151 -21.57 -6.59 13.01
N GLN A 152 -21.36 -6.76 11.71
CA GLN A 152 -21.56 -8.03 11.00
C GLN A 152 -20.32 -8.94 11.10
N TYR A 153 -19.13 -8.35 11.21
CA TYR A 153 -17.86 -9.08 11.27
C TYR A 153 -17.05 -8.65 12.49
N PRO A 154 -17.24 -9.31 13.67
CA PRO A 154 -16.58 -8.90 14.93
C PRO A 154 -15.05 -8.97 14.89
N ASN A 155 -14.47 -9.77 13.96
CA ASN A 155 -13.03 -9.88 13.74
C ASN A 155 -12.47 -8.79 12.80
N LEU A 156 -13.32 -7.88 12.32
CA LEU A 156 -12.92 -6.75 11.48
C LEU A 156 -12.31 -5.66 12.37
N LEU A 157 -11.09 -5.25 12.04
CA LEU A 157 -10.30 -4.32 12.82
C LEU A 157 -9.77 -3.18 11.92
N ALA A 158 -9.70 -1.98 12.49
CA ALA A 158 -9.14 -0.83 11.82
C ALA A 158 -7.60 -0.85 11.88
N CYS A 159 -6.96 -0.48 10.78
CA CYS A 159 -5.55 -0.10 10.76
C CYS A 159 -5.33 1.08 9.80
N THR A 160 -4.09 1.55 9.69
CA THR A 160 -3.64 2.44 8.62
C THR A 160 -2.69 1.69 7.70
N ASN A 161 -2.29 2.31 6.60
CA ASN A 161 -1.01 1.99 5.98
C ASN A 161 0.13 2.42 6.91
N PHE A 162 1.36 2.16 6.52
CA PHE A 162 2.57 2.32 7.32
C PHE A 162 3.74 2.74 6.43
N TYR A 163 4.87 3.07 7.05
CA TYR A 163 6.16 3.14 6.36
C TYR A 163 7.04 1.94 6.77
N PHE A 164 7.96 1.54 5.90
CA PHE A 164 8.97 0.53 6.22
C PHE A 164 10.09 1.14 7.07
N ASP A 165 10.44 0.48 8.16
CA ASP A 165 11.41 0.96 9.15
C ASP A 165 12.75 0.21 9.15
N PHE A 166 12.98 -0.71 8.18
CA PHE A 166 14.31 -1.24 7.95
C PHE A 166 15.30 -0.12 7.58
N PRO A 167 16.60 -0.29 7.89
CA PRO A 167 17.61 0.72 7.60
C PRO A 167 17.66 1.09 6.11
N MET A 168 17.60 2.37 5.83
CA MET A 168 17.72 2.92 4.48
C MET A 168 19.10 3.56 4.30
N PRO A 169 19.67 3.57 3.08
CA PRO A 169 20.94 4.23 2.82
C PRO A 169 20.89 5.73 3.08
N HIS A 170 22.00 6.29 3.52
CA HIS A 170 22.19 7.73 3.52
C HIS A 170 22.22 8.25 2.09
N VAL A 171 21.38 9.25 1.80
CA VAL A 171 21.30 9.90 0.48
C VAL A 171 21.39 11.40 0.64
N GLN A 172 22.00 12.06 -0.35
CA GLN A 172 21.94 13.52 -0.43
C GLN A 172 20.51 13.94 -0.83
N VAL A 173 19.90 14.79 0.00
CA VAL A 173 18.55 15.30 -0.24
C VAL A 173 18.62 16.55 -1.10
N ASN A 174 17.88 16.56 -2.21
CA ASN A 174 17.60 17.76 -2.97
C ASN A 174 16.35 18.44 -2.40
N ALA A 175 16.55 19.48 -1.59
CA ALA A 175 15.47 20.18 -0.93
C ALA A 175 14.46 20.85 -1.90
N ARG A 176 14.86 21.04 -3.16
CA ARG A 176 14.00 21.62 -4.21
C ARG A 176 13.33 20.59 -5.11
N GLU A 177 13.60 19.31 -4.94
CA GLU A 177 12.95 18.27 -5.71
C GLU A 177 11.57 17.93 -5.12
N VAL A 178 10.57 17.94 -5.99
CA VAL A 178 9.22 17.43 -5.69
C VAL A 178 9.01 16.11 -6.44
N MET A 179 8.66 15.04 -5.73
CA MET A 179 8.56 13.70 -6.29
C MET A 179 7.13 13.17 -6.24
N TYR A 180 6.70 12.59 -7.35
CA TYR A 180 5.51 11.74 -7.45
C TYR A 180 5.77 10.57 -8.39
N ALA A 181 5.36 9.37 -8.00
CA ALA A 181 5.23 8.25 -8.91
C ALA A 181 3.92 7.49 -8.62
N GLY A 182 3.15 7.22 -9.65
CA GLY A 182 1.86 6.54 -9.50
C GLY A 182 1.32 5.99 -10.81
N ALA A 183 0.36 5.06 -10.72
CA ALA A 183 -0.33 4.54 -11.90
C ALA A 183 -1.23 5.61 -12.52
N TYR A 184 -1.27 5.65 -13.85
CA TYR A 184 -2.22 6.49 -14.57
C TYR A 184 -3.66 6.07 -14.24
N GLN A 185 -4.45 7.02 -13.74
CA GLN A 185 -5.89 6.88 -13.53
C GLN A 185 -6.55 8.20 -13.91
N ALA A 186 -7.48 8.16 -14.85
CA ALA A 186 -8.11 9.36 -15.41
C ALA A 186 -8.68 10.30 -14.32
N GLY A 187 -9.33 9.74 -13.29
CA GLY A 187 -9.89 10.52 -12.17
C GLY A 187 -8.86 11.23 -11.28
N ARG A 188 -7.57 10.82 -11.34
CA ARG A 188 -6.49 11.41 -10.53
C ARG A 188 -5.64 12.42 -11.29
N VAL A 189 -5.57 12.26 -12.61
CA VAL A 189 -4.66 13.07 -13.44
C VAL A 189 -4.99 14.56 -13.36
N ALA A 190 -6.26 14.92 -13.32
CA ALA A 190 -6.67 16.32 -13.22
C ALA A 190 -6.15 17.01 -11.93
N SER A 191 -6.23 16.32 -10.78
CA SER A 191 -5.67 16.83 -9.51
C SER A 191 -4.15 16.95 -9.58
N LEU A 192 -3.47 15.93 -10.14
CA LEU A 192 -2.02 15.95 -10.30
C LEU A 192 -1.56 17.11 -11.18
N VAL A 193 -2.20 17.31 -12.34
CA VAL A 193 -1.89 18.42 -13.26
C VAL A 193 -2.02 19.76 -12.55
N LYS A 194 -3.13 19.98 -11.85
CA LYS A 194 -3.32 21.23 -11.08
C LYS A 194 -2.22 21.47 -10.06
N MET A 195 -1.79 20.44 -9.32
CA MET A 195 -0.69 20.57 -8.35
C MET A 195 0.63 20.89 -9.03
N VAL A 196 0.93 20.21 -10.14
CA VAL A 196 2.14 20.41 -10.93
C VAL A 196 2.18 21.84 -11.51
N ASP A 197 1.09 22.30 -12.10
CA ASP A 197 0.98 23.65 -12.67
C ASP A 197 1.16 24.76 -11.62
N GLN A 198 0.67 24.54 -10.40
CA GLN A 198 0.92 25.47 -9.31
C GLN A 198 2.38 25.48 -8.86
N LEU A 199 3.00 24.30 -8.73
CA LEU A 199 4.39 24.19 -8.28
C LEU A 199 5.41 24.72 -9.31
N GLN A 200 5.09 24.71 -10.60
CA GLN A 200 5.91 25.36 -11.65
C GLN A 200 6.16 26.85 -11.38
N LYS A 201 5.27 27.51 -10.64
CA LYS A 201 5.42 28.94 -10.29
C LYS A 201 6.50 29.19 -9.23
N TYR A 202 7.04 28.14 -8.61
CA TYR A 202 7.96 28.19 -7.47
C TYR A 202 9.24 27.42 -7.78
N ASN A 203 10.04 27.69 -8.66
CA ASN A 203 11.39 27.16 -8.92
C ASN A 203 11.74 25.79 -8.23
N TYR A 204 10.84 24.79 -8.32
CA TYR A 204 11.05 23.41 -7.87
C TYR A 204 11.41 22.52 -9.07
N GLU A 205 12.24 21.52 -8.82
CA GLU A 205 12.52 20.44 -9.75
C GLU A 205 11.42 19.38 -9.65
N LEU A 206 10.66 19.18 -10.73
CA LEU A 206 9.49 18.31 -10.72
C LEU A 206 9.84 16.93 -11.28
N ASN A 207 10.04 15.95 -10.39
CA ASN A 207 10.24 14.53 -10.74
C ASN A 207 8.90 13.79 -10.65
N ILE A 208 8.04 14.02 -11.64
CA ILE A 208 6.67 13.53 -11.66
C ILE A 208 6.54 12.42 -12.69
N GLN A 209 6.21 11.21 -12.23
CA GLN A 209 6.15 10.03 -13.09
C GLN A 209 4.76 9.36 -13.01
N LEU A 210 4.16 9.15 -14.19
CA LEU A 210 2.95 8.35 -14.35
C LEU A 210 3.27 7.05 -15.05
N ILE A 211 2.93 5.92 -14.42
CA ILE A 211 3.04 4.60 -15.02
C ILE A 211 1.88 4.45 -16.00
N ALA A 212 2.21 4.53 -17.28
CA ALA A 212 1.26 4.49 -18.37
C ALA A 212 0.75 3.07 -18.62
N GLY A 213 -0.57 2.86 -18.52
CA GLY A 213 -1.25 1.67 -19.05
C GLY A 213 -1.83 1.94 -20.44
N GLY A 214 -2.46 0.96 -21.06
CA GLY A 214 -2.97 1.03 -22.44
C GLY A 214 -3.90 2.20 -22.81
N ASN A 215 -4.44 2.93 -21.83
CA ASN A 215 -5.33 4.08 -22.04
C ASN A 215 -4.63 5.45 -21.88
N SER A 216 -3.33 5.47 -21.66
CA SER A 216 -2.57 6.73 -21.43
C SER A 216 -1.89 7.30 -22.66
N HIS A 217 -2.07 6.69 -23.84
CA HIS A 217 -1.41 7.11 -25.08
C HIS A 217 -1.73 8.54 -25.55
N HIS A 218 -2.79 9.15 -25.00
CA HIS A 218 -3.21 10.52 -25.34
C HIS A 218 -2.87 11.55 -24.26
N PHE A 219 -2.30 11.12 -23.12
CA PHE A 219 -1.92 12.06 -22.06
C PHE A 219 -0.51 12.57 -22.29
N SER A 220 -0.36 13.90 -22.38
CA SER A 220 0.90 14.58 -22.47
C SER A 220 0.89 15.82 -21.59
N HIS A 221 1.95 16.03 -20.83
CA HIS A 221 2.17 17.22 -20.02
C HIS A 221 3.67 17.50 -19.93
N PRO A 222 4.14 18.76 -20.10
CA PRO A 222 5.58 19.06 -20.18
C PRO A 222 6.38 18.59 -18.97
N GLN A 223 5.78 18.63 -17.78
CA GLN A 223 6.44 18.31 -16.51
C GLN A 223 6.07 16.92 -15.95
N ILE A 224 5.25 16.14 -16.65
CA ILE A 224 4.83 14.81 -16.19
C ILE A 224 5.33 13.76 -17.15
N LYS A 225 6.28 12.95 -16.70
CA LYS A 225 6.88 11.88 -17.50
C LYS A 225 6.01 10.63 -17.48
N CYS A 226 5.47 10.24 -18.62
CA CYS A 226 4.84 8.93 -18.77
C CYS A 226 5.88 7.84 -18.93
N ILE A 227 5.88 6.84 -18.06
CA ILE A 227 6.77 5.67 -18.11
C ILE A 227 5.96 4.40 -18.36
N THR A 228 6.49 3.49 -19.18
CA THR A 228 5.81 2.22 -19.53
C THR A 228 6.16 1.07 -18.60
N ARG A 229 7.25 1.17 -17.86
CA ARG A 229 7.68 0.15 -16.90
C ARG A 229 7.37 0.59 -15.49
N CYS A 230 6.80 -0.32 -14.74
CA CYS A 230 6.59 -0.12 -13.32
C CYS A 230 7.95 -0.05 -12.60
N VAL A 231 8.12 0.97 -11.78
CA VAL A 231 9.26 1.10 -10.87
C VAL A 231 9.03 0.19 -9.67
N SER A 232 10.06 -0.49 -9.18
CA SER A 232 9.94 -1.29 -7.96
C SER A 232 9.68 -0.39 -6.75
N PHE A 233 9.03 -0.92 -5.72
CA PHE A 233 8.75 -0.16 -4.50
C PHE A 233 10.05 0.32 -3.82
N LEU A 234 11.11 -0.49 -3.81
CA LEU A 234 12.40 -0.08 -3.24
C LEU A 234 13.03 1.08 -4.02
N THR A 235 12.99 1.04 -5.36
CA THR A 235 13.49 2.15 -6.19
C THR A 235 12.66 3.43 -5.98
N TYR A 236 11.35 3.28 -5.80
CA TYR A 236 10.46 4.38 -5.43
C TYR A 236 10.85 4.97 -4.06
N LEU A 237 11.10 4.14 -3.03
CA LEU A 237 11.55 4.60 -1.70
C LEU A 237 12.87 5.37 -1.78
N GLU A 238 13.86 4.90 -2.55
CA GLU A 238 15.13 5.60 -2.75
C GLU A 238 14.93 6.97 -3.41
N SER A 239 14.02 7.08 -4.37
CA SER A 239 13.68 8.36 -5.00
C SER A 239 12.97 9.29 -4.00
N SER A 240 12.04 8.75 -3.20
CA SER A 240 11.34 9.52 -2.14
C SER A 240 12.32 10.05 -1.08
N LEU A 241 13.38 9.29 -0.75
CA LEU A 241 14.42 9.75 0.17
C LEU A 241 15.21 10.95 -0.36
N LYS A 242 15.48 10.99 -1.67
CA LYS A 242 16.26 12.08 -2.31
C LYS A 242 15.46 13.36 -2.44
N ALA A 243 14.14 13.28 -2.60
CA ALA A 243 13.29 14.45 -2.76
C ALA A 243 13.13 15.25 -1.45
N GLY A 244 12.95 16.57 -1.57
CA GLY A 244 12.61 17.47 -0.46
C GLY A 244 11.11 17.45 -0.13
N MET A 245 10.26 17.14 -1.11
CA MET A 245 8.80 17.14 -0.97
C MET A 245 8.16 16.01 -1.77
N LEU A 246 7.06 15.46 -1.26
CA LEU A 246 6.27 14.43 -1.93
C LEU A 246 4.89 14.96 -2.31
N LEU A 247 4.35 14.47 -3.43
CA LEU A 247 2.93 14.66 -3.77
C LEU A 247 2.16 13.37 -3.53
N ASP A 248 0.95 13.50 -3.02
CA ASP A 248 0.01 12.40 -2.87
C ASP A 248 -1.35 12.77 -3.48
N ILE A 249 -1.88 11.88 -4.29
CA ILE A 249 -3.19 12.05 -4.92
C ILE A 249 -4.11 10.93 -4.43
N LYS A 250 -5.22 11.32 -3.81
CA LYS A 250 -6.22 10.40 -3.28
C LYS A 250 -6.78 9.47 -4.36
N ALA A 251 -6.92 8.20 -4.03
CA ALA A 251 -7.79 7.32 -4.80
C ALA A 251 -9.26 7.68 -4.54
N CYS A 252 -10.06 7.79 -5.60
CA CYS A 252 -11.47 8.22 -5.48
C CYS A 252 -12.34 7.25 -4.67
N GLU A 253 -11.89 6.01 -4.49
CA GLU A 253 -12.70 4.87 -4.06
C GLU A 253 -12.60 4.55 -2.55
N HIS A 254 -11.74 5.26 -1.78
CA HIS A 254 -11.56 5.02 -0.35
C HIS A 254 -11.07 6.29 0.38
N ASN A 255 -11.23 6.31 1.71
CA ASN A 255 -10.79 7.41 2.57
C ASN A 255 -9.51 7.09 3.38
N GLY A 256 -8.95 5.91 3.20
CA GLY A 256 -7.67 5.54 3.81
C GLY A 256 -6.50 6.35 3.25
N LEU A 257 -5.42 6.42 4.01
CA LEU A 257 -4.21 7.13 3.64
C LEU A 257 -3.25 6.22 2.87
N SER A 258 -2.59 6.77 1.85
CA SER A 258 -1.59 6.05 1.04
C SER A 258 -0.28 5.84 1.83
N PHE A 259 0.55 4.89 1.42
CA PHE A 259 1.91 4.70 1.96
C PHE A 259 2.75 5.98 1.93
N ARG A 260 2.60 6.78 0.88
CA ARG A 260 3.37 8.01 0.63
C ARG A 260 3.23 9.03 1.76
N ILE A 261 2.06 9.11 2.39
CA ILE A 261 1.82 10.01 3.52
C ILE A 261 2.68 9.60 4.72
N PHE A 262 2.77 8.29 5.01
CA PHE A 262 3.60 7.77 6.09
C PHE A 262 5.08 7.84 5.79
N GLU A 263 5.48 7.69 4.53
CA GLU A 263 6.86 7.87 4.06
C GLU A 263 7.30 9.32 4.20
N ALA A 264 6.46 10.29 3.81
CA ALA A 264 6.74 11.71 4.01
C ALA A 264 6.98 12.03 5.49
N MET A 265 6.11 11.52 6.37
CA MET A 265 6.26 11.64 7.81
C MET A 265 7.59 11.02 8.30
N ARG A 266 7.89 9.79 7.89
CA ARG A 266 9.10 9.05 8.31
C ARG A 266 10.38 9.77 7.93
N TYR A 267 10.44 10.31 6.71
CA TYR A 267 11.63 10.93 6.15
C TYR A 267 11.72 12.44 6.38
N GLY A 268 10.78 13.02 7.15
CA GLY A 268 10.75 14.46 7.42
C GLY A 268 10.56 15.29 6.16
N LYS A 269 9.74 14.79 5.20
CA LYS A 269 9.47 15.47 3.93
C LYS A 269 8.17 16.25 4.02
N LYS A 270 8.14 17.43 3.41
CA LYS A 270 6.86 18.09 3.15
C LYS A 270 5.99 17.27 2.22
N LEU A 271 4.69 17.39 2.39
CA LEU A 271 3.70 16.68 1.58
C LEU A 271 2.63 17.64 1.08
N ILE A 272 2.26 17.51 -0.19
CA ILE A 272 1.05 18.13 -0.74
C ILE A 272 0.09 17.00 -1.12
N THR A 273 -1.15 17.05 -0.63
CA THR A 273 -2.16 16.00 -0.90
C THR A 273 -3.54 16.60 -1.10
N ASP A 274 -4.41 15.94 -1.87
CA ASP A 274 -5.84 16.23 -1.95
C ASP A 274 -6.67 15.32 -1.02
N ASN A 275 -6.03 14.50 -0.20
CA ASN A 275 -6.69 13.64 0.77
C ASN A 275 -6.97 14.38 2.08
N VAL A 276 -8.13 15.01 2.19
CA VAL A 276 -8.55 15.76 3.39
C VAL A 276 -8.60 14.90 4.66
N SER A 277 -8.72 13.57 4.53
CA SER A 277 -8.77 12.66 5.68
C SER A 277 -7.49 12.69 6.51
N VAL A 278 -6.36 13.15 5.95
CA VAL A 278 -5.09 13.27 6.69
C VAL A 278 -5.19 14.19 7.92
N LYS A 279 -6.09 15.18 7.87
CA LYS A 279 -6.31 16.12 8.97
C LYS A 279 -6.83 15.48 10.25
N ARG A 280 -7.40 14.27 10.18
CA ARG A 280 -7.92 13.51 11.33
C ARG A 280 -6.85 12.73 12.10
N TYR A 281 -5.61 12.75 11.62
CA TYR A 281 -4.53 11.97 12.20
C TYR A 281 -3.66 12.81 13.14
N ASP A 282 -3.18 12.21 14.21
CA ASP A 282 -2.40 12.86 15.26
C ASP A 282 -1.04 13.41 14.80
N PHE A 283 -0.53 12.91 13.65
CA PHE A 283 0.69 13.42 13.03
C PHE A 283 0.46 14.61 12.08
N TYR A 284 -0.78 14.98 11.80
CA TYR A 284 -1.04 16.12 10.92
C TYR A 284 -0.49 17.42 11.52
N ARG A 285 0.28 18.14 10.71
CA ARG A 285 0.75 19.50 11.00
C ARG A 285 0.64 20.31 9.71
N PRO A 286 -0.01 21.47 9.72
CA PRO A 286 -0.15 22.30 8.51
C PRO A 286 1.19 22.78 7.95
N GLU A 287 2.23 22.87 8.78
CA GLU A 287 3.60 23.18 8.37
C GLU A 287 4.23 22.05 7.53
N ASN A 288 3.81 20.82 7.75
CA ASN A 288 4.38 19.63 7.13
C ASN A 288 3.54 19.11 5.95
N ILE A 289 2.21 19.31 6.02
CA ILE A 289 1.25 18.74 5.07
C ILE A 289 0.31 19.82 4.59
N PHE A 290 0.42 20.18 3.30
CA PHE A 290 -0.52 21.05 2.62
C PHE A 290 -1.66 20.21 2.02
N VAL A 291 -2.91 20.55 2.38
CA VAL A 291 -4.08 19.84 1.89
C VAL A 291 -4.80 20.71 0.86
N VAL A 292 -4.86 20.24 -0.38
CA VAL A 292 -5.60 20.89 -1.46
C VAL A 292 -7.09 20.58 -1.29
N GLU A 293 -7.84 21.50 -0.70
CA GLU A 293 -9.29 21.36 -0.50
C GLU A 293 -10.05 22.07 -1.63
N ASN A 294 -11.00 21.36 -2.22
CA ASN A 294 -11.83 21.89 -3.32
C ASN A 294 -11.02 22.51 -4.48
N GLY A 295 -9.77 22.02 -4.66
CA GLY A 295 -8.86 22.54 -5.68
C GLY A 295 -8.23 23.89 -5.34
N SER A 296 -8.35 24.39 -4.09
CA SER A 296 -7.73 25.64 -3.64
C SER A 296 -6.25 25.42 -3.31
N PHE A 297 -5.43 26.38 -3.72
CA PHE A 297 -4.00 26.51 -3.39
C PHE A 297 -3.70 27.77 -2.57
N GLU A 298 -4.72 28.34 -1.93
CA GLU A 298 -4.54 29.44 -1.01
C GLU A 298 -3.61 29.02 0.13
N GLY A 299 -2.63 29.86 0.47
CA GLY A 299 -1.61 29.57 1.48
C GLY A 299 -0.46 28.67 1.01
N LEU A 300 -0.45 28.17 -0.25
CA LEU A 300 0.64 27.32 -0.76
C LEU A 300 2.01 28.01 -0.66
N SER A 301 2.10 29.30 -1.02
CA SER A 301 3.35 30.06 -0.92
C SER A 301 3.86 30.13 0.52
N GLN A 302 2.99 30.37 1.48
CA GLN A 302 3.34 30.37 2.90
C GLN A 302 3.82 28.98 3.33
N PHE A 303 3.08 27.94 2.98
CA PHE A 303 3.47 26.55 3.28
C PHE A 303 4.87 26.23 2.73
N LEU A 304 5.16 26.56 1.47
CA LEU A 304 6.45 26.26 0.84
C LEU A 304 7.62 26.94 1.57
N ASN A 305 7.41 28.13 2.14
CA ASN A 305 8.42 28.90 2.87
C ASN A 305 8.49 28.57 4.38
N THR A 306 7.50 27.87 4.94
CA THR A 306 7.51 27.47 6.35
C THR A 306 8.46 26.27 6.53
N PRO A 307 9.35 26.23 7.54
CA PRO A 307 10.17 25.07 7.84
C PRO A 307 9.35 23.85 8.22
N TYR A 308 9.88 22.64 7.94
CA TYR A 308 9.31 21.39 8.45
C TYR A 308 9.40 21.33 9.98
N VAL A 309 8.33 20.95 10.64
CA VAL A 309 8.27 20.77 12.10
C VAL A 309 8.47 19.28 12.44
N PRO A 310 9.58 18.90 13.08
CA PRO A 310 9.84 17.52 13.45
C PRO A 310 8.74 16.95 14.35
N LEU A 311 8.34 15.73 14.09
CA LEU A 311 7.36 15.00 14.91
C LEU A 311 8.08 14.21 16.02
N PRO A 312 7.42 14.00 17.18
CA PRO A 312 7.99 13.16 18.25
C PRO A 312 8.33 11.75 17.74
N PRO A 313 9.51 11.21 18.07
CA PRO A 313 9.90 9.86 17.61
C PRO A 313 8.93 8.76 17.97
N SER A 314 8.25 8.85 19.12
CA SER A 314 7.21 7.88 19.53
C SER A 314 6.00 7.91 18.59
N LEU A 315 5.59 9.10 18.14
CA LEU A 315 4.51 9.27 17.19
C LEU A 315 4.88 8.72 15.80
N VAL A 316 6.11 8.99 15.35
CA VAL A 316 6.61 8.42 14.08
C VAL A 316 6.62 6.89 14.16
N ARG A 317 7.19 6.29 15.21
CA ARG A 317 7.24 4.83 15.40
C ARG A 317 5.86 4.17 15.41
N LYS A 318 4.82 4.84 15.88
CA LYS A 318 3.43 4.35 15.87
C LYS A 318 2.99 3.87 14.46
N TYR A 319 3.49 4.50 13.41
CA TYR A 319 3.11 4.21 12.02
C TYR A 319 4.17 3.40 11.26
N SER A 320 5.14 2.80 11.94
CA SER A 320 6.11 1.89 11.32
C SER A 320 5.48 0.54 10.97
N PHE A 321 6.05 -0.16 9.97
CA PHE A 321 5.67 -1.54 9.65
C PHE A 321 5.86 -2.47 10.85
N THR A 322 6.95 -2.30 11.60
CA THR A 322 7.18 -3.09 12.83
C THR A 322 6.02 -2.94 13.81
N ASN A 323 5.62 -1.72 14.16
CA ASN A 323 4.48 -1.50 15.06
C ASN A 323 3.17 -2.01 14.46
N TRP A 324 2.94 -1.77 13.17
CA TRP A 324 1.77 -2.25 12.45
C TRP A 324 1.66 -3.77 12.49
N LEU A 325 2.76 -4.48 12.22
CA LEU A 325 2.76 -5.94 12.25
C LEU A 325 2.58 -6.49 13.66
N MET A 326 3.25 -5.91 14.67
CA MET A 326 3.04 -6.28 16.09
C MET A 326 1.59 -6.09 16.50
N TYR A 327 0.94 -4.99 16.11
CA TYR A 327 -0.49 -4.78 16.31
C TYR A 327 -1.34 -5.81 15.55
N ALA A 328 -1.01 -6.10 14.31
CA ALA A 328 -1.74 -7.08 13.49
C ALA A 328 -1.65 -8.49 14.09
N LEU A 329 -0.49 -8.89 14.59
CA LEU A 329 -0.24 -10.18 15.22
C LEU A 329 -0.72 -10.25 16.69
N ASP A 330 -1.09 -9.10 17.28
CA ASP A 330 -1.44 -8.98 18.71
C ASP A 330 -0.30 -9.40 19.64
N ILE A 331 0.89 -8.88 19.38
CA ILE A 331 2.10 -9.14 20.17
C ILE A 331 2.56 -7.81 20.81
N PRO A 332 2.29 -7.58 22.10
CA PRO A 332 2.74 -6.35 22.77
C PRO A 332 4.27 -6.32 22.96
N PRO A 333 4.85 -5.10 23.07
CA PRO A 333 4.18 -3.81 23.06
C PRO A 333 3.89 -3.31 21.64
N TYR A 334 2.71 -2.75 21.42
CA TYR A 334 2.34 -2.04 20.19
C TYR A 334 1.44 -0.86 20.49
N GLN A 335 1.39 0.09 19.55
CA GLN A 335 0.40 1.17 19.55
C GLN A 335 -0.63 0.90 18.44
N LYS A 336 -1.92 1.06 18.75
CA LYS A 336 -2.97 0.99 17.72
C LYS A 336 -2.79 2.15 16.74
N THR A 337 -2.79 1.86 15.44
CA THR A 337 -2.49 2.85 14.40
C THR A 337 -3.67 3.77 14.07
N VAL A 338 -4.87 3.43 14.54
CA VAL A 338 -6.08 4.24 14.32
C VAL A 338 -6.53 4.86 15.63
N ASN A 339 -6.39 6.17 15.72
CA ASN A 339 -7.21 7.00 16.58
C ASN A 339 -8.17 7.72 15.65
N ILE A 340 -9.33 7.13 15.37
CA ILE A 340 -10.43 7.87 14.73
C ILE A 340 -11.00 8.74 15.83
N ILE A 341 -10.64 10.02 15.83
CA ILE A 341 -11.28 11.06 16.62
C ILE A 341 -12.55 11.48 15.91
#